data_3da5638d4522c6f40e9456a8836ae4f4
#
_entry.id   3da5638d4522c6f40e9456a8836ae4f4
#
_cell.length_a   1.000
_cell.length_b   1.000
_cell.length_c   1.000
_cell.angle_alpha   90.00
_cell.angle_beta   90.00
_cell.angle_gamma   90.00
#
_symmetry.space_group_name_H-M   'P 1'
#
loop_
_entity.id
_entity.type
_entity.pdbx_description
1 polymer ?
#
loop_
_entity_poly.entity_id
_entity_poly.type
_entity_poly.pdbx_seq_one_letter_code
_entity_poly.pdbx_strand_id
1 'polypeptide(L)'
;MLAIACISCFCQQFQKRKIDILTDATNNMRLKKPIPRQFWLNLVIFVLVIISLMVLLQPWRVVQTVTVQSATIPATAIEADANIKKNTPLWRVTGQTNFIVQRILQKNPAVDAAQVTVNGQHVTIKVIEKVTAGYVYQNGQWLVMDRNGRQQKVAAPKGDAPVYAGFKSQSELQQVVQGFVGLELTLRQNISQITLSPNKDNAHRLVIIMDDGNTVYATSKTFGQKISYYPGIAAQMPEKGIVDLQFGAYSHAYGVTQDKPQKNAAEKTTQTP
;
A
#
# COMPACT_ATOMS: atom_id res chain seq x y z
N MET A 1 -97.90 27.50 -3.90
CA MET A 1 -97.54 27.34 -2.46
C MET A 1 -96.58 26.20 -2.15
N LEU A 2 -96.19 25.36 -3.10
CA LEU A 2 -95.25 24.20 -2.85
C LEU A 2 -93.74 24.52 -2.95
N ALA A 3 -93.38 25.64 -3.60
CA ALA A 3 -91.94 25.99 -3.80
C ALA A 3 -91.22 26.60 -2.56
N ILE A 4 -92.01 27.24 -1.68
CA ILE A 4 -91.46 27.97 -0.49
C ILE A 4 -91.13 26.98 0.65
N ALA A 5 -91.85 25.85 0.74
CA ALA A 5 -91.65 24.81 1.75
C ALA A 5 -90.36 24.03 1.50
N CYS A 6 -89.95 23.85 0.22
CA CYS A 6 -88.74 23.08 -0.15
C CYS A 6 -87.49 23.86 0.15
N ILE A 7 -87.43 25.16 0.02
CA ILE A 7 -86.25 26.03 0.29
C ILE A 7 -86.01 26.13 1.81
N SER A 8 -87.10 26.20 2.63
CA SER A 8 -86.95 26.18 4.08
C SER A 8 -86.37 24.85 4.63
N CYS A 9 -86.81 23.71 4.08
CA CYS A 9 -86.31 22.38 4.49
C CYS A 9 -84.84 22.16 4.10
N PHE A 10 -84.45 22.66 2.91
CA PHE A 10 -83.04 22.57 2.46
C PHE A 10 -82.13 23.48 3.27
N CYS A 11 -82.60 24.66 3.65
CA CYS A 11 -81.83 25.59 4.46
C CYS A 11 -81.61 25.05 5.89
N GLN A 12 -82.63 24.41 6.50
CA GLN A 12 -82.48 23.78 7.81
C GLN A 12 -81.53 22.56 7.78
N GLN A 13 -81.54 21.81 6.71
CA GLN A 13 -80.65 20.64 6.57
C GLN A 13 -79.19 21.09 6.38
N PHE A 14 -78.99 22.22 5.71
CA PHE A 14 -77.66 22.82 5.54
C PHE A 14 -77.10 23.43 6.84
N GLN A 15 -77.99 24.08 7.61
CA GLN A 15 -77.65 24.62 8.94
C GLN A 15 -77.28 23.49 9.92
N LYS A 16 -77.99 22.37 9.91
CA LYS A 16 -77.78 21.25 10.78
C LYS A 16 -76.44 20.56 10.46
N ARG A 17 -76.10 20.37 9.18
CA ARG A 17 -74.75 19.79 8.78
C ARG A 17 -73.61 20.72 9.14
N LYS A 18 -73.79 22.03 9.07
CA LYS A 18 -72.72 22.97 9.45
C LYS A 18 -72.48 22.96 10.96
N ILE A 19 -73.47 22.73 11.75
CA ILE A 19 -73.39 22.63 13.22
C ILE A 19 -72.75 21.29 13.61
N ASP A 20 -73.09 20.18 12.91
CA ASP A 20 -72.51 18.87 13.17
C ASP A 20 -71.04 18.85 12.80
N ILE A 21 -70.61 19.49 11.72
CA ILE A 21 -69.20 19.60 11.32
C ILE A 21 -68.40 20.46 12.31
N LEU A 22 -69.02 21.55 12.84
CA LEU A 22 -68.37 22.42 13.83
C LEU A 22 -68.26 21.73 15.22
N THR A 23 -69.26 20.92 15.61
CA THR A 23 -69.23 20.16 16.85
C THR A 23 -68.25 18.98 16.79
N ASP A 24 -68.11 18.33 15.63
CA ASP A 24 -67.10 17.30 15.45
C ASP A 24 -65.68 17.89 15.45
N ALA A 25 -65.51 19.08 14.85
CA ALA A 25 -64.19 19.75 14.88
C ALA A 25 -63.79 20.25 16.28
N THR A 26 -64.73 20.61 17.11
CA THR A 26 -64.48 21.04 18.50
C THR A 26 -64.34 19.88 19.45
N ASN A 27 -64.93 18.72 19.20
CA ASN A 27 -64.72 17.50 19.96
C ASN A 27 -63.41 16.83 19.67
N ASN A 28 -62.86 16.96 18.45
CA ASN A 28 -61.52 16.47 18.12
C ASN A 28 -60.39 17.32 18.70
N MET A 29 -60.64 18.53 19.18
CA MET A 29 -59.68 19.36 19.89
C MET A 29 -59.58 19.11 21.40
N ARG A 30 -60.37 18.22 21.97
CA ARG A 30 -60.33 17.89 23.40
C ARG A 30 -59.99 16.48 23.72
N LEU A 31 -58.86 15.98 23.24
CA LEU A 31 -58.23 14.80 23.83
C LEU A 31 -56.74 14.95 23.77
N LYS A 32 -56.15 15.90 24.50
CA LYS A 32 -54.85 15.64 25.12
C LYS A 32 -55.07 14.56 26.18
N LYS A 33 -55.14 13.28 25.74
CA LYS A 33 -55.01 12.15 26.68
C LYS A 33 -53.75 12.39 27.48
N PRO A 34 -53.79 12.38 28.82
CA PRO A 34 -52.56 12.47 29.60
C PRO A 34 -51.64 11.40 29.13
N ILE A 35 -50.43 11.77 28.67
CA ILE A 35 -49.43 10.85 28.19
C ILE A 35 -49.15 9.85 29.31
N PRO A 36 -49.39 8.54 29.11
CA PRO A 36 -49.30 7.55 30.16
C PRO A 36 -47.90 7.57 30.80
N ARG A 37 -47.81 7.44 32.10
CA ARG A 37 -46.55 7.43 32.86
C ARG A 37 -45.50 6.47 32.23
N GLN A 38 -45.99 5.38 31.65
CA GLN A 38 -45.16 4.42 30.90
C GLN A 38 -44.47 5.04 29.69
N PHE A 39 -45.08 5.98 28.98
CA PHE A 39 -44.47 6.70 27.87
C PHE A 39 -43.24 7.50 28.33
N TRP A 40 -43.34 8.19 29.45
CA TRP A 40 -42.24 8.94 30.03
C TRP A 40 -41.11 8.02 30.50
N LEU A 41 -41.42 6.87 31.07
CA LEU A 41 -40.44 5.85 31.46
C LEU A 41 -39.66 5.31 30.21
N ASN A 42 -40.41 4.96 29.16
CA ASN A 42 -39.80 4.49 27.92
C ASN A 42 -38.94 5.56 27.24
N LEU A 43 -39.41 6.84 27.27
CA LEU A 43 -38.64 7.96 26.75
C LEU A 43 -37.33 8.17 27.52
N VAL A 44 -37.35 8.09 28.85
CA VAL A 44 -36.14 8.20 29.68
C VAL A 44 -35.17 7.07 29.39
N ILE A 45 -35.66 5.85 29.31
CA ILE A 45 -34.82 4.68 28.94
C ILE A 45 -34.21 4.89 27.55
N PHE A 46 -34.99 5.33 26.58
CA PHE A 46 -34.51 5.60 25.20
C PHE A 46 -33.42 6.68 25.17
N VAL A 47 -33.61 7.76 25.92
CA VAL A 47 -32.61 8.85 26.05
C VAL A 47 -31.34 8.34 26.73
N LEU A 48 -31.47 7.53 27.79
CA LEU A 48 -30.31 6.91 28.46
C LEU A 48 -29.53 5.99 27.52
N VAL A 49 -30.22 5.21 26.68
CA VAL A 49 -29.58 4.35 25.68
C VAL A 49 -28.85 5.20 24.65
N ILE A 50 -29.44 6.31 24.17
CA ILE A 50 -28.77 7.22 23.21
C ILE A 50 -27.53 7.85 23.85
N ILE A 51 -27.62 8.32 25.10
CA ILE A 51 -26.48 8.90 25.81
C ILE A 51 -25.38 7.85 26.00
N SER A 52 -25.75 6.63 26.38
CA SER A 52 -24.81 5.51 26.51
C SER A 52 -24.12 5.20 25.19
N LEU A 53 -24.86 5.15 24.07
CA LEU A 53 -24.31 4.96 22.73
C LEU A 53 -23.40 6.12 22.31
N MET A 54 -23.75 7.35 22.62
CA MET A 54 -22.88 8.51 22.37
C MET A 54 -21.57 8.44 23.13
N VAL A 55 -21.61 8.02 24.40
CA VAL A 55 -20.40 7.85 25.23
C VAL A 55 -19.53 6.70 24.71
N LEU A 56 -20.12 5.61 24.27
CA LEU A 56 -19.40 4.45 23.72
C LEU A 56 -18.78 4.77 22.34
N LEU A 57 -19.52 5.38 21.44
CA LEU A 57 -19.08 5.68 20.07
C LEU A 57 -18.15 6.90 20.00
N GLN A 58 -18.16 7.75 21.01
CA GLN A 58 -17.33 8.97 21.12
C GLN A 58 -17.23 9.76 19.79
N PRO A 59 -18.36 10.19 19.20
CA PRO A 59 -18.39 10.78 17.87
C PRO A 59 -17.61 12.10 17.76
N TRP A 60 -17.26 12.73 18.90
CA TRP A 60 -16.44 13.95 18.99
C TRP A 60 -14.94 13.67 18.88
N ARG A 61 -14.49 12.40 18.96
CA ARG A 61 -13.06 12.08 18.77
C ARG A 61 -12.69 12.25 17.31
N VAL A 62 -11.59 12.96 17.08
CA VAL A 62 -11.02 13.21 15.76
C VAL A 62 -9.60 12.67 15.65
N VAL A 63 -9.17 12.41 14.44
CA VAL A 63 -7.80 12.03 14.13
C VAL A 63 -6.88 13.21 14.42
N GLN A 64 -5.89 13.01 15.27
CA GLN A 64 -4.88 14.02 15.60
C GLN A 64 -3.67 13.92 14.68
N THR A 65 -3.23 12.70 14.40
CA THR A 65 -2.02 12.45 13.61
C THR A 65 -2.29 11.34 12.60
N VAL A 66 -1.88 11.58 11.36
CA VAL A 66 -1.80 10.58 10.30
C VAL A 66 -0.33 10.34 10.02
N THR A 67 0.13 9.09 10.12
CA THR A 67 1.49 8.68 9.77
C THR A 67 1.43 7.73 8.60
N VAL A 68 2.04 8.10 7.48
CA VAL A 68 2.15 7.27 6.29
C VAL A 68 3.55 6.68 6.21
N GLN A 69 3.62 5.37 6.07
CA GLN A 69 4.86 4.63 5.81
C GLN A 69 4.83 4.11 4.37
N SER A 70 5.56 4.76 3.49
CA SER A 70 5.73 4.43 2.08
C SER A 70 7.21 4.56 1.71
N ALA A 71 7.68 3.88 0.66
CA ALA A 71 9.07 3.90 0.22
C ALA A 71 9.34 5.05 -0.77
N THR A 72 8.50 5.19 -1.81
CA THR A 72 8.68 6.18 -2.88
C THR A 72 7.48 7.10 -3.07
N ILE A 73 6.27 6.64 -2.71
CA ILE A 73 5.05 7.43 -2.88
C ILE A 73 4.96 8.51 -1.80
N PRO A 74 4.76 9.79 -2.15
CA PRO A 74 4.66 10.86 -1.17
C PRO A 74 3.46 10.64 -0.23
N ALA A 75 3.67 10.86 1.07
CA ALA A 75 2.66 10.67 2.10
C ALA A 75 1.37 11.44 1.81
N THR A 76 1.48 12.67 1.28
CA THR A 76 0.35 13.53 0.93
C THR A 76 -0.57 12.91 -0.13
N ALA A 77 -0.02 12.15 -1.10
CA ALA A 77 -0.81 11.46 -2.10
C ALA A 77 -1.63 10.33 -1.47
N ILE A 78 -1.03 9.54 -0.58
CA ILE A 78 -1.72 8.45 0.12
C ILE A 78 -2.80 8.99 1.07
N GLU A 79 -2.54 10.09 1.79
CA GLU A 79 -3.53 10.76 2.64
C GLU A 79 -4.73 11.26 1.82
N ALA A 80 -4.47 11.83 0.62
CA ALA A 80 -5.51 12.27 -0.29
C ALA A 80 -6.33 11.09 -0.83
N ASP A 81 -5.68 9.98 -1.19
CA ASP A 81 -6.32 8.77 -1.68
C ASP A 81 -7.14 8.07 -0.58
N ALA A 82 -6.61 8.02 0.64
CA ALA A 82 -7.31 7.54 1.82
C ALA A 82 -8.50 8.42 2.22
N ASN A 83 -8.49 9.69 1.84
CA ASN A 83 -9.41 10.73 2.29
C ASN A 83 -9.41 10.87 3.83
N ILE A 84 -8.25 10.79 4.45
CA ILE A 84 -8.04 10.95 5.88
C ILE A 84 -7.14 12.16 6.10
N LYS A 85 -7.62 13.11 6.90
CA LYS A 85 -6.86 14.32 7.28
C LYS A 85 -6.93 14.50 8.80
N LYS A 86 -6.06 15.33 9.33
CA LYS A 86 -6.20 15.84 10.69
C LYS A 86 -7.62 16.40 10.89
N ASN A 87 -8.24 16.16 12.03
CA ASN A 87 -9.62 16.47 12.37
C ASN A 87 -10.71 15.63 11.67
N THR A 88 -10.34 14.55 10.94
CA THR A 88 -11.35 13.60 10.45
C THR A 88 -12.01 12.89 11.64
N PRO A 89 -13.35 12.78 11.71
CA PRO A 89 -14.00 12.04 12.78
C PRO A 89 -13.53 10.59 12.86
N LEU A 90 -13.11 10.15 14.05
CA LEU A 90 -12.46 8.84 14.25
C LEU A 90 -13.36 7.67 13.86
N TRP A 91 -14.68 7.80 14.08
CA TRP A 91 -15.66 6.77 13.72
C TRP A 91 -15.70 6.46 12.21
N ARG A 92 -15.34 7.44 11.35
CA ARG A 92 -15.21 7.22 9.90
C ARG A 92 -14.02 6.36 9.52
N VAL A 93 -13.02 6.27 10.39
CA VAL A 93 -11.80 5.51 10.14
C VAL A 93 -11.88 4.13 10.80
N THR A 94 -12.26 4.09 12.08
CA THR A 94 -12.21 2.86 12.91
C THR A 94 -13.10 1.73 12.38
N GLY A 95 -14.27 2.04 11.81
CA GLY A 95 -15.16 1.01 11.25
C GLY A 95 -14.98 0.77 9.75
N GLN A 96 -14.11 1.52 9.07
CA GLN A 96 -14.03 1.55 7.62
C GLN A 96 -12.61 1.31 7.08
N THR A 97 -11.72 0.74 7.87
CA THR A 97 -10.32 0.49 7.47
C THR A 97 -10.19 -0.27 6.15
N ASN A 98 -11.01 -1.30 5.94
CA ASN A 98 -11.03 -2.08 4.70
C ASN A 98 -11.47 -1.23 3.48
N PHE A 99 -12.47 -0.36 3.64
CA PHE A 99 -12.90 0.55 2.56
C PHE A 99 -11.82 1.57 2.22
N ILE A 100 -11.09 2.05 3.22
CA ILE A 100 -9.96 2.97 3.02
C ILE A 100 -8.84 2.26 2.25
N VAL A 101 -8.49 1.04 2.64
CA VAL A 101 -7.51 0.20 1.92
C VAL A 101 -7.92 0.00 0.47
N GLN A 102 -9.16 -0.42 0.21
CA GLN A 102 -9.65 -0.62 -1.15
C GLN A 102 -9.62 0.67 -1.98
N ARG A 103 -9.93 1.80 -1.37
CA ARG A 103 -9.87 3.11 -2.04
C ARG A 103 -8.45 3.50 -2.42
N ILE A 104 -7.46 3.26 -1.55
CA ILE A 104 -6.04 3.49 -1.84
C ILE A 104 -5.62 2.62 -3.03
N LEU A 105 -5.95 1.32 -3.01
CA LEU A 105 -5.60 0.37 -4.08
C LEU A 105 -6.24 0.74 -5.43
N GLN A 106 -7.48 1.23 -5.43
CA GLN A 106 -8.18 1.63 -6.66
C GLN A 106 -7.63 2.92 -7.26
N LYS A 107 -7.28 3.90 -6.41
CA LYS A 107 -6.82 5.21 -6.86
C LYS A 107 -5.34 5.21 -7.21
N ASN A 108 -4.53 4.39 -6.56
CA ASN A 108 -3.10 4.34 -6.77
C ASN A 108 -2.65 2.96 -7.28
N PRO A 109 -2.51 2.77 -8.60
CA PRO A 109 -2.11 1.50 -9.19
C PRO A 109 -0.68 1.09 -8.84
N ALA A 110 0.14 1.99 -8.28
CA ALA A 110 1.49 1.69 -7.80
C ALA A 110 1.50 1.01 -6.43
N VAL A 111 0.35 0.93 -5.74
CA VAL A 111 0.21 0.25 -4.47
C VAL A 111 -0.17 -1.22 -4.70
N ASP A 112 0.58 -2.14 -4.07
CA ASP A 112 0.30 -3.58 -4.07
C ASP A 112 -0.61 -3.97 -2.90
N ALA A 113 -0.30 -3.45 -1.71
CA ALA A 113 -1.11 -3.65 -0.52
C ALA A 113 -1.04 -2.43 0.41
N ALA A 114 -2.06 -2.23 1.21
CA ALA A 114 -2.07 -1.21 2.24
C ALA A 114 -2.66 -1.78 3.53
N GLN A 115 -2.18 -1.29 4.66
CA GLN A 115 -2.70 -1.62 5.98
C GLN A 115 -2.97 -0.32 6.75
N VAL A 116 -4.17 -0.20 7.28
CA VAL A 116 -4.57 0.95 8.10
C VAL A 116 -4.76 0.47 9.53
N THR A 117 -3.98 1.05 10.44
CA THR A 117 -4.04 0.76 11.88
C THR A 117 -4.44 2.02 12.61
N VAL A 118 -5.40 1.89 13.54
CA VAL A 118 -5.90 2.99 14.35
C VAL A 118 -5.54 2.72 15.82
N ASN A 119 -4.70 3.57 16.39
CA ASN A 119 -4.30 3.53 17.79
C ASN A 119 -4.73 4.82 18.49
N GLY A 120 -5.86 4.77 19.22
CA GLY A 120 -6.44 5.97 19.82
C GLY A 120 -6.83 7.00 18.76
N GLN A 121 -6.18 8.16 18.75
CA GLN A 121 -6.39 9.24 17.77
C GLN A 121 -5.28 9.31 16.68
N HIS A 122 -4.38 8.32 16.68
CA HIS A 122 -3.30 8.19 15.70
C HIS A 122 -3.67 7.15 14.66
N VAL A 123 -3.59 7.52 13.39
CA VAL A 123 -3.83 6.63 12.25
C VAL A 123 -2.50 6.37 11.55
N THR A 124 -2.11 5.11 11.46
CA THR A 124 -0.92 4.69 10.71
C THR A 124 -1.35 3.96 9.45
N ILE A 125 -0.91 4.45 8.30
CA ILE A 125 -1.14 3.85 6.99
C ILE A 125 0.19 3.29 6.50
N LYS A 126 0.34 1.98 6.49
CA LYS A 126 1.50 1.29 5.92
C LYS A 126 1.16 0.87 4.49
N VAL A 127 1.96 1.35 3.54
CA VAL A 127 1.78 1.06 2.12
C VAL A 127 2.90 0.15 1.64
N ILE A 128 2.53 -0.93 0.97
CA ILE A 128 3.44 -1.80 0.25
C ILE A 128 3.30 -1.44 -1.22
N GLU A 129 4.36 -0.89 -1.78
CA GLU A 129 4.38 -0.45 -3.17
C GLU A 129 4.58 -1.63 -4.11
N LYS A 130 4.00 -1.52 -5.29
CA LYS A 130 4.17 -2.49 -6.36
C LYS A 130 5.61 -2.43 -6.84
N VAL A 131 6.34 -3.49 -6.63
CA VAL A 131 7.72 -3.58 -7.10
C VAL A 131 7.71 -4.21 -8.50
N THR A 132 8.17 -3.45 -9.49
CA THR A 132 8.59 -4.04 -10.76
C THR A 132 9.82 -4.88 -10.48
N ALA A 133 9.69 -6.19 -10.59
CA ALA A 133 10.80 -7.09 -10.27
C ALA A 133 11.84 -7.13 -11.40
N GLY A 134 11.46 -6.74 -12.60
CA GLY A 134 12.35 -6.61 -13.75
C GLY A 134 11.69 -6.88 -15.09
N TYR A 135 12.50 -6.87 -16.12
CA TYR A 135 12.08 -7.07 -17.50
C TYR A 135 12.81 -8.25 -18.11
N VAL A 136 12.12 -8.99 -18.95
CA VAL A 136 12.70 -10.10 -19.75
C VAL A 136 12.30 -9.91 -21.20
N TYR A 137 13.24 -10.16 -22.11
CA TYR A 137 12.95 -10.22 -23.53
C TYR A 137 12.83 -11.69 -23.97
N GLN A 138 11.63 -12.12 -24.33
CA GLN A 138 11.37 -13.49 -24.77
C GLN A 138 10.45 -13.51 -25.99
N ASN A 139 10.73 -14.40 -26.94
CA ASN A 139 9.90 -14.60 -28.15
C ASN A 139 9.60 -13.29 -28.92
N GLY A 140 10.58 -12.39 -29.00
CA GLY A 140 10.42 -11.12 -29.71
C GLY A 140 9.61 -10.05 -28.96
N GLN A 141 9.30 -10.26 -27.68
CA GLN A 141 8.45 -9.37 -26.87
C GLN A 141 9.08 -9.06 -25.52
N TRP A 142 8.83 -7.84 -25.04
CA TRP A 142 9.17 -7.46 -23.68
C TRP A 142 8.10 -7.90 -22.71
N LEU A 143 8.51 -8.49 -21.60
CA LEU A 143 7.67 -8.89 -20.49
C LEU A 143 8.16 -8.19 -19.23
N VAL A 144 7.26 -7.56 -18.49
CA VAL A 144 7.51 -7.05 -17.14
C VAL A 144 7.13 -8.13 -16.14
N MET A 145 7.94 -8.29 -15.11
CA MET A 145 7.67 -9.22 -14.01
C MET A 145 7.32 -8.47 -12.73
N ASP A 146 6.31 -8.97 -12.02
CA ASP A 146 6.00 -8.55 -10.66
C ASP A 146 6.83 -9.32 -9.62
N ARG A 147 6.69 -8.95 -8.33
CA ARG A 147 7.36 -9.63 -7.20
C ARG A 147 7.07 -11.13 -7.09
N ASN A 148 5.96 -11.59 -7.66
CA ASN A 148 5.53 -12.99 -7.62
C ASN A 148 6.00 -13.76 -8.87
N GLY A 149 6.76 -13.12 -9.78
CA GLY A 149 7.20 -13.71 -11.04
C GLY A 149 6.13 -13.79 -12.12
N ARG A 150 4.95 -13.14 -11.93
CA ARG A 150 3.93 -13.04 -12.98
C ARG A 150 4.42 -12.11 -14.07
N GLN A 151 4.23 -12.52 -15.31
CA GLN A 151 4.70 -11.81 -16.48
C GLN A 151 3.55 -11.13 -17.22
N GLN A 152 3.76 -9.89 -17.64
CA GLN A 152 2.82 -9.12 -18.45
C GLN A 152 3.55 -8.48 -19.64
N LYS A 153 2.93 -8.51 -20.83
CA LYS A 153 3.49 -7.88 -22.03
C LYS A 153 3.56 -6.36 -21.88
N VAL A 154 4.68 -5.79 -22.30
CA VAL A 154 4.91 -4.33 -22.36
C VAL A 154 5.57 -3.97 -23.66
N ALA A 155 5.47 -2.70 -24.07
CA ALA A 155 6.08 -2.21 -25.30
C ALA A 155 7.62 -2.13 -25.17
N ALA A 156 8.12 -1.65 -24.03
CA ALA A 156 9.54 -1.51 -23.72
C ALA A 156 9.77 -1.43 -22.19
N PRO A 157 11.00 -1.72 -21.71
CA PRO A 157 11.40 -1.45 -20.33
C PRO A 157 11.31 0.04 -20.01
N LYS A 158 10.90 0.38 -18.79
CA LYS A 158 10.80 1.77 -18.31
C LYS A 158 12.07 2.27 -17.64
N GLY A 159 13.04 1.40 -17.38
CA GLY A 159 14.27 1.72 -16.65
C GLY A 159 14.11 1.80 -15.13
N ASP A 160 13.00 1.32 -14.60
CA ASP A 160 12.68 1.32 -13.16
C ASP A 160 13.08 0.01 -12.44
N ALA A 161 13.58 -0.96 -13.20
CA ALA A 161 13.98 -2.27 -12.71
C ALA A 161 14.92 -2.96 -13.72
N PRO A 162 15.71 -3.97 -13.29
CA PRO A 162 16.72 -4.60 -14.13
C PRO A 162 16.14 -5.40 -15.29
N VAL A 163 16.96 -5.55 -16.33
CA VAL A 163 16.70 -6.48 -17.44
C VAL A 163 17.39 -7.80 -17.12
N TYR A 164 16.64 -8.90 -17.16
CA TYR A 164 17.16 -10.24 -16.99
C TYR A 164 17.46 -10.88 -18.35
N ALA A 165 18.64 -11.47 -18.48
CA ALA A 165 19.09 -12.13 -19.71
C ALA A 165 19.78 -13.48 -19.43
N GLY A 166 19.80 -14.37 -20.42
CA GLY A 166 20.54 -15.64 -20.36
C GLY A 166 19.89 -16.77 -19.53
N PHE A 167 18.75 -16.52 -18.91
CA PHE A 167 18.04 -17.52 -18.13
C PHE A 167 17.29 -18.51 -19.00
N LYS A 168 17.64 -19.80 -18.89
CA LYS A 168 16.92 -20.91 -19.53
C LYS A 168 15.94 -21.59 -18.59
N SER A 169 16.22 -21.56 -17.28
CA SER A 169 15.39 -22.14 -16.24
C SER A 169 14.51 -21.08 -15.58
N GLN A 170 13.20 -21.27 -15.63
CA GLN A 170 12.25 -20.37 -14.97
C GLN A 170 12.43 -20.38 -13.43
N SER A 171 12.79 -21.51 -12.84
CA SER A 171 13.02 -21.61 -11.40
C SER A 171 14.26 -20.81 -10.96
N GLU A 172 15.35 -20.84 -11.75
CA GLU A 172 16.54 -20.06 -11.46
C GLU A 172 16.31 -18.57 -11.64
N LEU A 173 15.58 -18.17 -12.70
CA LEU A 173 15.14 -16.79 -12.87
C LEU A 173 14.33 -16.32 -11.67
N GLN A 174 13.35 -17.12 -11.24
CA GLN A 174 12.49 -16.77 -10.11
C GLN A 174 13.27 -16.64 -8.79
N GLN A 175 14.27 -17.49 -8.57
CA GLN A 175 15.16 -17.40 -7.41
C GLN A 175 15.94 -16.08 -7.39
N VAL A 176 16.49 -15.65 -8.54
CA VAL A 176 17.21 -14.38 -8.66
C VAL A 176 16.26 -13.19 -8.51
N VAL A 177 15.07 -13.25 -9.08
CA VAL A 177 14.00 -12.24 -8.93
C VAL A 177 13.61 -12.09 -7.46
N GLN A 178 13.42 -13.18 -6.73
CA GLN A 178 13.11 -13.12 -5.30
C GLN A 178 14.27 -12.48 -4.50
N GLY A 179 15.52 -12.84 -4.85
CA GLY A 179 16.70 -12.21 -4.27
C GLY A 179 16.71 -10.70 -4.51
N PHE A 180 16.43 -10.26 -5.74
CA PHE A 180 16.37 -8.83 -6.11
C PHE A 180 15.26 -8.07 -5.36
N VAL A 181 14.05 -8.62 -5.31
CA VAL A 181 12.92 -7.98 -4.63
C VAL A 181 13.16 -7.80 -3.13
N GLY A 182 13.94 -8.70 -2.52
CA GLY A 182 14.33 -8.62 -1.11
C GLY A 182 15.40 -7.58 -0.78
N LEU A 183 16.05 -6.98 -1.80
CA LEU A 183 17.09 -5.97 -1.59
C LEU A 183 16.51 -4.62 -1.13
N GLU A 184 17.34 -3.83 -0.48
CA GLU A 184 17.05 -2.44 -0.15
C GLU A 184 16.82 -1.61 -1.42
N LEU A 185 15.96 -0.59 -1.33
CA LEU A 185 15.53 0.21 -2.48
C LEU A 185 16.70 0.86 -3.22
N THR A 186 17.64 1.46 -2.48
CA THR A 186 18.83 2.12 -3.03
C THR A 186 19.69 1.17 -3.85
N LEU A 187 19.86 -0.06 -3.37
CA LEU A 187 20.62 -1.09 -4.08
C LEU A 187 19.88 -1.61 -5.30
N ARG A 188 18.56 -1.79 -5.20
CA ARG A 188 17.73 -2.19 -6.35
C ARG A 188 17.77 -1.16 -7.48
N GLN A 189 17.72 0.13 -7.14
CA GLN A 189 17.79 1.23 -8.11
C GLN A 189 19.14 1.34 -8.82
N ASN A 190 20.20 0.78 -8.24
CA ASN A 190 21.54 0.78 -8.83
C ASN A 190 21.83 -0.45 -9.68
N ILE A 191 20.87 -1.34 -9.91
CA ILE A 191 21.05 -2.55 -10.75
C ILE A 191 20.33 -2.37 -12.08
N SER A 192 21.07 -2.25 -13.18
CA SER A 192 20.53 -2.10 -14.54
C SER A 192 20.21 -3.43 -15.21
N GLN A 193 21.12 -4.43 -15.07
CA GLN A 193 20.99 -5.71 -15.78
C GLN A 193 21.53 -6.86 -14.95
N ILE A 194 20.88 -8.00 -15.04
CA ILE A 194 21.31 -9.26 -14.41
C ILE A 194 21.31 -10.33 -15.49
N THR A 195 22.51 -10.83 -15.83
CA THR A 195 22.69 -11.85 -16.87
C THR A 195 23.18 -13.14 -16.27
N LEU A 196 22.50 -14.25 -16.54
CA LEU A 196 23.03 -15.57 -16.26
C LEU A 196 24.07 -15.92 -17.32
N SER A 197 25.33 -16.00 -16.93
CA SER A 197 26.48 -16.26 -17.80
C SER A 197 27.39 -17.35 -17.20
N PRO A 198 26.98 -18.63 -17.35
CA PRO A 198 27.76 -19.76 -16.83
C PRO A 198 29.17 -19.77 -17.40
N ASN A 199 30.14 -20.18 -16.56
CA ASN A 199 31.50 -20.43 -16.98
C ASN A 199 31.94 -21.84 -16.47
N LYS A 200 33.20 -22.20 -16.71
CA LYS A 200 33.74 -23.52 -16.34
C LYS A 200 33.73 -23.75 -14.82
N ASP A 201 33.90 -22.67 -14.04
CA ASP A 201 34.06 -22.73 -12.59
C ASP A 201 32.71 -22.57 -11.86
N ASN A 202 31.73 -21.92 -12.49
CA ASN A 202 30.43 -21.64 -11.90
C ASN A 202 29.31 -21.68 -12.94
N ALA A 203 28.55 -22.76 -12.93
CA ALA A 203 27.39 -22.95 -13.80
C ALA A 203 26.23 -21.98 -13.47
N HIS A 204 26.24 -21.34 -12.31
CA HIS A 204 25.24 -20.42 -11.78
C HIS A 204 25.73 -18.98 -11.69
N ARG A 205 26.75 -18.63 -12.49
CA ARG A 205 27.35 -17.29 -12.48
C ARG A 205 26.41 -16.26 -13.02
N LEU A 206 26.24 -15.18 -12.25
CA LEU A 206 25.58 -13.96 -12.65
C LEU A 206 26.59 -12.88 -12.97
N VAL A 207 26.34 -12.13 -14.03
CA VAL A 207 27.00 -10.88 -14.38
C VAL A 207 25.97 -9.77 -14.20
N ILE A 208 26.23 -8.87 -13.27
CA ILE A 208 25.32 -7.80 -12.89
C ILE A 208 25.96 -6.47 -13.25
N ILE A 209 25.28 -5.68 -14.05
CA ILE A 209 25.70 -4.35 -14.44
C ILE A 209 25.02 -3.34 -13.50
N MET A 210 25.86 -2.50 -12.86
CA MET A 210 25.42 -1.49 -11.93
C MET A 210 25.36 -0.12 -12.64
N ASP A 211 24.43 0.73 -12.23
CA ASP A 211 24.25 2.09 -12.80
C ASP A 211 25.45 3.01 -12.52
N ASP A 212 26.18 2.72 -11.43
CA ASP A 212 27.39 3.46 -11.10
C ASP A 212 28.59 3.11 -12.00
N GLY A 213 28.43 2.19 -12.96
CA GLY A 213 29.42 1.79 -13.94
C GLY A 213 30.33 0.62 -13.50
N ASN A 214 30.06 -0.02 -12.36
CA ASN A 214 30.73 -1.23 -11.94
C ASN A 214 30.03 -2.50 -12.46
N THR A 215 30.73 -3.61 -12.47
CA THR A 215 30.17 -4.94 -12.75
C THR A 215 30.33 -5.83 -11.52
N VAL A 216 29.27 -6.54 -11.17
CA VAL A 216 29.32 -7.51 -10.06
C VAL A 216 29.18 -8.93 -10.60
N TYR A 217 30.09 -9.82 -10.19
CA TYR A 217 29.96 -11.26 -10.39
C TYR A 217 29.37 -11.88 -9.13
N ALA A 218 28.31 -12.66 -9.28
CA ALA A 218 27.66 -13.36 -8.19
C ALA A 218 27.25 -14.77 -8.60
N THR A 219 26.67 -15.52 -7.69
CA THR A 219 26.05 -16.82 -7.94
C THR A 219 24.55 -16.72 -7.71
N SER A 220 23.72 -17.26 -8.63
CA SER A 220 22.26 -17.16 -8.53
C SER A 220 21.71 -17.61 -7.17
N LYS A 221 22.34 -18.61 -6.54
CA LYS A 221 21.95 -19.17 -5.25
C LYS A 221 22.18 -18.23 -4.06
N THR A 222 23.21 -17.38 -4.11
CA THR A 222 23.63 -16.52 -2.98
C THR A 222 23.50 -15.04 -3.28
N PHE A 223 23.01 -14.68 -4.48
CA PHE A 223 22.89 -13.32 -4.96
C PHE A 223 22.19 -12.39 -3.94
N GLY A 224 20.98 -12.74 -3.52
CA GLY A 224 20.16 -11.88 -2.63
C GLY A 224 20.82 -11.57 -1.28
N GLN A 225 21.74 -12.43 -0.82
CA GLN A 225 22.46 -12.23 0.44
C GLN A 225 23.75 -11.44 0.25
N LYS A 226 24.57 -11.84 -0.75
CA LYS A 226 25.91 -11.28 -0.92
C LYS A 226 25.92 -9.90 -1.58
N ILE A 227 24.96 -9.58 -2.42
CA ILE A 227 24.93 -8.29 -3.13
C ILE A 227 24.82 -7.10 -2.16
N SER A 228 24.29 -7.29 -0.96
CA SER A 228 24.23 -6.26 0.07
C SER A 228 25.59 -5.77 0.57
N TYR A 229 26.67 -6.54 0.33
CA TYR A 229 28.04 -6.09 0.63
C TYR A 229 28.60 -5.13 -0.44
N TYR A 230 28.00 -5.10 -1.63
CA TYR A 230 28.47 -4.31 -2.76
C TYR A 230 28.67 -2.82 -2.44
N PRO A 231 27.74 -2.07 -1.80
CA PRO A 231 27.94 -0.65 -1.57
C PRO A 231 29.19 -0.34 -0.73
N GLY A 232 29.47 -1.17 0.28
CA GLY A 232 30.65 -1.03 1.12
C GLY A 232 31.96 -1.31 0.39
N ILE A 233 31.95 -2.24 -0.57
CA ILE A 233 33.13 -2.56 -1.39
C ILE A 233 33.33 -1.49 -2.46
N ALA A 234 32.27 -1.09 -3.17
CA ALA A 234 32.32 -0.08 -4.23
C ALA A 234 32.81 1.28 -3.70
N ALA A 235 32.43 1.66 -2.48
CA ALA A 235 32.89 2.89 -1.83
C ALA A 235 34.40 2.90 -1.53
N GLN A 236 35.05 1.74 -1.48
CA GLN A 236 36.51 1.60 -1.24
C GLN A 236 37.32 1.44 -2.53
N MET A 237 36.65 1.31 -3.67
CA MET A 237 37.33 1.19 -4.97
C MET A 237 37.75 2.57 -5.47
N PRO A 238 39.05 2.78 -5.83
CA PRO A 238 39.51 4.05 -6.35
C PRO A 238 39.01 4.33 -7.78
N GLU A 239 38.72 3.25 -8.54
CA GLU A 239 38.28 3.31 -9.93
C GLU A 239 37.15 2.30 -10.17
N LYS A 240 36.41 2.48 -11.27
CA LYS A 240 35.40 1.54 -11.70
C LYS A 240 36.00 0.19 -12.06
N GLY A 241 35.28 -0.88 -11.75
CA GLY A 241 35.82 -2.20 -11.96
C GLY A 241 34.82 -3.33 -11.71
N ILE A 242 35.37 -4.46 -11.36
CA ILE A 242 34.64 -5.70 -11.11
C ILE A 242 34.68 -6.01 -9.63
N VAL A 243 33.51 -6.31 -9.07
CA VAL A 243 33.36 -6.85 -7.70
C VAL A 243 32.92 -8.31 -7.82
N ASP A 244 33.77 -9.24 -7.37
CA ASP A 244 33.48 -10.68 -7.41
C ASP A 244 32.96 -11.14 -6.03
N LEU A 245 31.71 -11.54 -6.00
CA LEU A 245 30.99 -12.06 -4.84
C LEU A 245 30.66 -13.57 -4.98
N GLN A 246 31.22 -14.25 -5.97
CA GLN A 246 30.90 -15.65 -6.22
C GLN A 246 31.33 -16.53 -5.05
N PHE A 247 32.62 -16.52 -4.72
CA PHE A 247 33.21 -17.38 -3.70
C PHE A 247 33.67 -16.58 -2.47
N GLY A 248 34.07 -15.33 -2.67
CA GLY A 248 34.50 -14.40 -1.63
C GLY A 248 33.95 -13.00 -1.86
N ALA A 249 34.72 -11.99 -1.49
CA ALA A 249 34.45 -10.57 -1.79
C ALA A 249 35.78 -9.95 -2.24
N TYR A 250 35.96 -9.83 -3.54
CA TYR A 250 37.16 -9.29 -4.17
C TYR A 250 36.76 -8.17 -5.12
N SER A 251 37.62 -7.16 -5.27
CA SER A 251 37.41 -6.08 -6.24
C SER A 251 38.72 -5.76 -6.96
N HIS A 252 38.61 -5.39 -8.25
CA HIS A 252 39.71 -4.93 -9.06
C HIS A 252 39.21 -3.97 -10.15
N ALA A 253 40.06 -3.04 -10.57
CA ALA A 253 39.73 -2.11 -11.65
C ALA A 253 39.59 -2.85 -12.98
N TYR A 254 38.87 -2.27 -13.94
CA TYR A 254 38.78 -2.81 -15.29
C TYR A 254 40.16 -2.86 -15.94
N GLY A 255 40.43 -3.88 -16.74
CA GLY A 255 41.70 -4.07 -17.46
C GLY A 255 42.82 -4.68 -16.64
N VAL A 256 42.65 -4.90 -15.35
CA VAL A 256 43.60 -5.64 -14.52
C VAL A 256 43.26 -7.14 -14.58
N THR A 257 44.01 -7.88 -15.32
CA THR A 257 43.94 -9.36 -15.31
C THR A 257 44.41 -9.83 -13.95
N GLN A 258 43.61 -10.66 -13.26
CA GLN A 258 44.07 -11.32 -12.03
C GLN A 258 45.18 -12.31 -12.40
N ASP A 259 46.42 -11.85 -12.38
CA ASP A 259 47.53 -12.78 -12.21
C ASP A 259 47.44 -13.41 -10.81
N LYS A 260 47.72 -14.73 -10.77
CA LYS A 260 47.66 -15.62 -9.61
C LYS A 260 48.07 -14.93 -8.30
N PRO A 261 47.47 -15.29 -7.16
CA PRO A 261 47.81 -14.69 -5.87
C PRO A 261 49.31 -14.72 -5.65
N GLN A 262 49.92 -13.53 -5.62
CA GLN A 262 51.28 -13.39 -5.13
C GLN A 262 51.29 -13.90 -3.68
N LYS A 263 51.96 -15.04 -3.47
CA LYS A 263 52.41 -15.48 -2.16
C LYS A 263 53.23 -14.33 -1.55
N ASN A 264 52.61 -13.61 -0.61
CA ASN A 264 53.32 -12.59 0.16
C ASN A 264 54.58 -13.23 0.75
N ALA A 265 55.72 -12.78 0.30
CA ALA A 265 57.00 -12.99 0.93
C ALA A 265 57.04 -12.17 2.25
N ALA A 266 56.40 -12.71 3.25
CA ALA A 266 56.67 -12.37 4.64
C ALA A 266 57.64 -13.40 5.15
N GLU A 267 58.94 -13.15 4.98
CA GLU A 267 59.98 -13.66 5.89
C GLU A 267 61.34 -13.19 5.45
N LYS A 268 61.82 -12.12 6.05
CA LYS A 268 63.23 -11.91 6.34
C LYS A 268 63.39 -10.81 7.37
N THR A 269 63.09 -11.14 8.60
CA THR A 269 63.79 -10.43 9.72
C THR A 269 65.06 -11.21 9.99
N THR A 270 66.12 -10.72 9.44
CA THR A 270 67.47 -11.16 9.75
C THR A 270 67.86 -10.66 11.14
N GLN A 271 68.01 -11.56 12.06
CA GLN A 271 68.86 -11.37 13.23
C GLN A 271 70.33 -11.38 12.77
N THR A 272 71.11 -10.46 13.21
CA THR A 272 72.57 -10.58 13.33
C THR A 272 73.09 -9.53 14.31
N PRO A 273 74.28 -9.78 14.91
CA PRO A 273 74.47 -10.29 16.26
C PRO A 273 74.73 -9.17 17.26
#